data_14ea9efc838040ea79b59898e026fe43
#
_entry.id   14ea9efc838040ea79b59898e026fe43
#
_cell.length_a   1.000
_cell.length_b   1.000
_cell.length_c   1.000
_cell.angle_alpha   90.00
_cell.angle_beta   90.00
_cell.angle_gamma   90.00
#
_symmetry.space_group_name_H-M   'P 1'
#
loop_
_entity.id
_entity.type
_entity.pdbx_description
1 polymer ?
#
loop_
_entity_poly.entity_id
_entity_poly.type
_entity_poly.pdbx_seq_one_letter_code
_entity_poly.pdbx_strand_id
1 'polypeptide(L)'
;MNTKQHSLQRAGNSSSNRLGIGIDYGTSNSAAAIFDGTHVTVVNLEPHAKVMPSATYINREYQIVTGQAAIDEYVSSNTGRTVELSAEILGEGRTTTGQTGDHGLPEEASTSLIYGQSLVDGGQQGRLFRGIKRLLGNNESQRLMVFDKPFRLVALITPLLIRIRRTIEAQLPLGLNPTPVIDHACIGHPVNFEGSQNDRNRAALSALSESYGYAEFNRQSFYPEPNAAALSYLYANPQLQTKTLLAVDFGGGTLDLCVIKHTNEDFEVVATHGIGLGGDHIDQLLFRELIFPLLGKGERWRRAGEDREIETLFPFEEYEDLLLNWAVSYMLNQNKYTTPLHQRIQDGDEASTKFQRLYDLIKNNHSYLVFQLLKNLKAELSHSESARLDIPELDIELTLTRAQFETMISSLMAKFEQAIDDTLTRAAIKSSDIELVIRTGGSSLIPAVKRVLEERFPSKVVEHDPFTSVAAGLAIAEYLGASHTESQA
;
A
#
# COMPACT_ATOMS: atom_id res chain seq x y z
N MET A 1 1.25 -28.36 46.58
CA MET A 1 0.92 -27.18 47.39
C MET A 1 1.87 -26.08 47.02
N ASN A 2 1.39 -24.98 46.64
CA ASN A 2 1.91 -23.73 46.12
C ASN A 2 1.80 -23.59 44.59
N THR A 3 0.60 -23.32 44.20
CA THR A 3 0.22 -22.70 42.91
C THR A 3 0.75 -21.27 42.91
N LYS A 4 1.80 -21.00 42.12
CA LYS A 4 2.19 -19.62 41.77
C LYS A 4 1.24 -19.14 40.69
N GLN A 5 0.23 -18.40 41.07
CA GLN A 5 -0.48 -17.47 40.21
C GLN A 5 0.52 -16.39 39.77
N HIS A 6 1.05 -16.47 38.54
CA HIS A 6 1.62 -15.33 37.86
C HIS A 6 0.51 -14.66 37.06
N SER A 7 -0.27 -13.85 37.78
CA SER A 7 -1.04 -12.78 37.15
C SER A 7 -0.09 -11.84 36.40
N LEU A 8 -0.53 -11.31 35.28
CA LEU A 8 0.03 -10.11 34.63
C LEU A 8 0.00 -8.95 35.65
N GLN A 9 0.89 -9.01 36.65
CA GLN A 9 1.02 -7.95 37.64
C GLN A 9 1.76 -6.79 36.92
N ARG A 10 1.06 -5.65 36.85
CA ARG A 10 1.65 -4.34 36.65
C ARG A 10 2.96 -4.29 37.43
N ALA A 11 4.09 -4.22 36.71
CA ALA A 11 5.40 -3.98 37.30
C ALA A 11 5.36 -2.60 37.97
N GLY A 12 5.06 -2.61 39.27
CA GLY A 12 5.15 -1.43 40.08
C GLY A 12 6.63 -1.09 40.36
N ASN A 13 6.98 0.15 40.10
CA ASN A 13 8.17 0.86 40.56
C ASN A 13 9.55 0.24 40.22
N SER A 14 10.01 0.50 39.00
CA SER A 14 11.38 0.92 38.78
C SER A 14 11.33 2.03 37.75
N SER A 15 11.91 3.18 38.07
CA SER A 15 12.16 4.32 37.19
C SER A 15 13.19 3.94 36.13
N SER A 16 12.87 3.04 35.24
CA SER A 16 13.68 2.75 34.07
C SER A 16 13.08 3.53 32.90
N ASN A 17 13.86 4.37 32.26
CA ASN A 17 13.56 5.05 30.98
C ASN A 17 13.38 4.05 29.81
N ARG A 18 12.88 2.83 30.10
CA ARG A 18 12.64 1.80 29.10
C ARG A 18 11.39 2.18 28.30
N LEU A 19 11.53 2.24 27.01
CA LEU A 19 10.43 2.42 26.08
C LEU A 19 10.33 1.18 25.18
N GLY A 20 9.14 0.77 24.83
CA GLY A 20 8.89 -0.15 23.71
C GLY A 20 8.61 0.65 22.47
N ILE A 21 9.29 0.35 21.37
CA ILE A 21 9.11 1.01 20.07
C ILE A 21 8.58 -0.02 19.08
N GLY A 22 7.36 0.20 18.59
CA GLY A 22 6.75 -0.64 17.57
C GLY A 22 6.68 0.08 16.23
N ILE A 23 7.12 -0.57 15.17
CA ILE A 23 7.05 -0.04 13.81
C ILE A 23 6.38 -1.05 12.90
N ASP A 24 5.23 -0.67 12.37
CA ASP A 24 4.52 -1.37 11.30
C ASP A 24 4.89 -0.71 9.97
N TYR A 25 5.81 -1.34 9.23
CA TYR A 25 6.09 -0.98 7.85
C TYR A 25 5.15 -1.77 6.94
N GLY A 26 3.98 -1.20 6.65
CA GLY A 26 2.97 -1.83 5.80
C GLY A 26 3.21 -1.67 4.30
N THR A 27 2.49 -2.44 3.49
CA THR A 27 2.56 -2.38 2.01
C THR A 27 2.11 -1.02 1.46
N SER A 28 1.04 -0.47 1.99
CA SER A 28 0.46 0.81 1.54
C SER A 28 0.76 1.95 2.50
N ASN A 29 0.74 1.67 3.79
CA ASN A 29 0.91 2.66 4.85
C ASN A 29 1.81 2.10 5.96
N SER A 30 2.48 3.00 6.68
CA SER A 30 3.31 2.70 7.84
C SER A 30 2.80 3.43 9.07
N ALA A 31 2.94 2.82 10.24
CA ALA A 31 2.60 3.38 11.53
C ALA A 31 3.71 3.10 12.56
N ALA A 32 3.81 3.93 13.59
CA ALA A 32 4.73 3.72 14.71
C ALA A 32 4.06 4.06 16.04
N ALA A 33 4.48 3.36 17.10
CA ALA A 33 4.00 3.60 18.45
C ALA A 33 5.13 3.48 19.48
N ILE A 34 4.95 4.19 20.59
CA ILE A 34 5.81 4.17 21.77
C ILE A 34 4.98 3.64 22.92
N PHE A 35 5.54 2.73 23.72
CA PHE A 35 4.95 2.24 24.94
C PHE A 35 5.86 2.49 26.13
N ASP A 36 5.36 3.16 27.16
CA ASP A 36 6.12 3.53 28.38
C ASP A 36 5.96 2.53 29.55
N GLY A 37 5.28 1.42 29.30
CA GLY A 37 4.90 0.42 30.32
C GLY A 37 3.49 0.62 30.88
N THR A 38 2.83 1.73 30.56
CA THR A 38 1.46 2.03 31.00
C THR A 38 0.57 2.52 29.86
N HIS A 39 1.10 3.38 29.01
CA HIS A 39 0.36 4.02 27.92
C HIS A 39 1.03 3.81 26.58
N VAL A 40 0.21 3.53 25.57
CA VAL A 40 0.64 3.52 24.18
C VAL A 40 0.44 4.92 23.60
N THR A 41 1.49 5.49 23.05
CA THR A 41 1.44 6.75 22.27
C THR A 41 1.70 6.43 20.81
N VAL A 42 0.70 6.63 19.95
CA VAL A 42 0.87 6.50 18.50
C VAL A 42 1.53 7.76 17.96
N VAL A 43 2.60 7.56 17.17
CA VAL A 43 3.41 8.66 16.62
C VAL A 43 2.70 9.28 15.41
N ASN A 44 2.65 10.60 15.34
CA ASN A 44 2.16 11.31 14.15
C ASN A 44 3.25 11.32 13.08
N LEU A 45 3.17 10.41 12.10
CA LEU A 45 4.18 10.27 11.04
C LEU A 45 4.02 11.30 9.92
N GLU A 46 2.83 11.89 9.78
CA GLU A 46 2.53 13.03 8.91
C GLU A 46 2.00 14.21 9.75
N PRO A 47 2.02 15.45 9.24
CA PRO A 47 1.64 16.64 9.99
C PRO A 47 0.25 16.57 10.66
N HIS A 48 -0.69 15.86 10.04
CA HIS A 48 -2.07 15.73 10.50
C HIS A 48 -2.57 14.28 10.53
N ALA A 49 -1.64 13.31 10.44
CA ALA A 49 -2.01 11.89 10.43
C ALA A 49 -0.98 11.01 11.17
N LYS A 50 -1.50 10.00 11.86
CA LYS A 50 -0.70 8.98 12.55
C LYS A 50 -0.07 8.00 11.57
N VAL A 51 -0.65 7.87 10.39
CA VAL A 51 -0.28 6.91 9.36
C VAL A 51 0.37 7.66 8.20
N MET A 52 1.44 7.12 7.68
CA MET A 52 2.20 7.67 6.56
C MET A 52 2.16 6.69 5.37
N PRO A 53 1.91 7.16 4.13
CA PRO A 53 2.07 6.31 2.95
C PRO A 53 3.46 5.67 2.88
N SER A 54 3.53 4.35 2.64
CA SER A 54 4.79 3.63 2.40
C SER A 54 5.29 3.92 0.98
N ALA A 55 5.63 5.17 0.73
CA ALA A 55 5.99 5.71 -0.58
C ALA A 55 7.35 6.40 -0.53
N THR A 56 8.15 6.15 -1.57
CA THR A 56 9.47 6.78 -1.78
C THR A 56 9.52 7.32 -3.21
N TYR A 57 9.79 8.59 -3.37
CA TYR A 57 10.02 9.25 -4.66
C TYR A 57 11.48 9.61 -4.79
N ILE A 58 12.05 9.36 -5.96
CA ILE A 58 13.45 9.67 -6.30
C ILE A 58 13.45 10.46 -7.60
N ASN A 59 13.97 11.68 -7.55
CA ASN A 59 14.11 12.54 -8.73
C ASN A 59 15.40 12.24 -9.52
N ARG A 60 15.62 12.96 -10.64
CA ARG A 60 16.79 12.77 -11.49
C ARG A 60 18.12 13.14 -10.85
N GLU A 61 18.11 14.00 -9.84
CA GLU A 61 19.26 14.37 -9.03
C GLU A 61 19.49 13.38 -7.87
N TYR A 62 18.72 12.27 -7.83
CA TYR A 62 18.72 11.26 -6.76
C TYR A 62 18.35 11.81 -5.38
N GLN A 63 17.66 12.94 -5.31
CA GLN A 63 17.04 13.40 -4.09
C GLN A 63 15.83 12.53 -3.76
N ILE A 64 15.65 12.25 -2.49
CA ILE A 64 14.65 11.31 -2.00
C ILE A 64 13.62 12.04 -1.15
N VAL A 65 12.35 11.82 -1.47
CA VAL A 65 11.19 12.28 -0.69
C VAL A 65 10.38 11.05 -0.28
N THR A 66 9.77 11.06 0.91
CA THR A 66 9.02 9.92 1.45
C THR A 66 7.64 10.33 1.97
N GLY A 67 6.73 9.36 2.10
CA GLY A 67 5.38 9.57 2.63
C GLY A 67 4.45 10.29 1.66
N GLN A 68 3.55 11.12 2.20
CA GLN A 68 2.59 11.87 1.38
C GLN A 68 3.30 12.83 0.41
N ALA A 69 4.34 13.51 0.88
CA ALA A 69 5.12 14.41 0.03
C ALA A 69 5.73 13.73 -1.22
N ALA A 70 6.07 12.44 -1.12
CA ALA A 70 6.55 11.65 -2.27
C ALA A 70 5.46 11.47 -3.34
N ILE A 71 4.22 11.30 -2.91
CA ILE A 71 3.07 11.17 -3.80
C ILE A 71 2.77 12.52 -4.44
N ASP A 72 2.75 13.59 -3.65
CA ASP A 72 2.43 14.94 -4.12
C ASP A 72 3.46 15.42 -5.17
N GLU A 73 4.74 15.19 -4.91
CA GLU A 73 5.83 15.51 -5.85
C GLU A 73 5.68 14.72 -7.16
N TYR A 74 5.38 13.42 -7.04
CA TYR A 74 5.16 12.57 -8.22
C TYR A 74 3.97 13.02 -9.06
N VAL A 75 2.83 13.33 -8.43
CA VAL A 75 1.63 13.82 -9.13
C VAL A 75 1.94 15.15 -9.81
N SER A 76 2.54 16.08 -9.07
CA SER A 76 2.92 17.40 -9.58
C SER A 76 3.85 17.32 -10.78
N SER A 77 4.89 16.48 -10.70
CA SER A 77 5.90 16.33 -11.78
C SER A 77 5.35 15.70 -13.07
N ASN A 78 4.20 15.02 -12.99
CA ASN A 78 3.53 14.41 -14.15
C ASN A 78 2.31 15.20 -14.63
N THR A 79 1.88 16.25 -13.92
CA THR A 79 0.72 17.08 -14.29
C THR A 79 1.04 17.92 -15.52
N GLY A 80 0.19 17.86 -16.55
CA GLY A 80 0.33 18.63 -17.79
C GLY A 80 1.43 18.15 -18.75
N ARG A 81 2.29 17.24 -18.31
CA ARG A 81 3.41 16.75 -19.11
C ARG A 81 2.93 15.77 -20.19
N THR A 82 3.28 16.06 -21.44
CA THR A 82 3.09 15.10 -22.54
C THR A 82 4.16 14.01 -22.45
N VAL A 83 3.75 12.75 -22.56
CA VAL A 83 4.64 11.61 -22.51
C VAL A 83 5.13 11.27 -23.91
N GLU A 84 6.45 11.28 -24.10
CA GLU A 84 7.12 10.86 -25.32
C GLU A 84 7.96 9.62 -25.04
N LEU A 85 7.55 8.49 -25.63
CA LEU A 85 8.27 7.24 -25.49
C LEU A 85 9.39 7.18 -26.54
N SER A 86 10.61 6.98 -26.09
CA SER A 86 11.78 6.75 -26.93
C SER A 86 12.37 5.37 -26.68
N ALA A 87 13.08 4.83 -27.67
CA ALA A 87 13.82 3.59 -27.46
C ALA A 87 14.91 3.81 -26.40
N GLU A 88 15.06 2.84 -25.51
CA GLU A 88 16.09 2.86 -24.47
C GLU A 88 17.47 2.96 -25.10
N ILE A 89 18.30 3.93 -24.66
CA ILE A 89 19.68 4.04 -25.09
C ILE A 89 20.51 3.10 -24.21
N LEU A 90 21.06 2.04 -24.79
CA LEU A 90 21.90 1.07 -24.10
C LEU A 90 23.34 1.54 -23.92
N GLY A 91 23.79 2.48 -24.75
CA GLY A 91 25.14 3.04 -24.72
C GLY A 91 25.55 3.67 -26.03
N GLU A 92 26.80 4.11 -26.10
CA GLU A 92 27.44 4.64 -27.31
C GLU A 92 28.42 3.61 -27.89
N GLY A 93 28.20 3.23 -29.13
CA GLY A 93 29.11 2.39 -29.90
C GLY A 93 30.08 3.27 -30.69
N ARG A 94 31.38 3.04 -30.61
CA ARG A 94 32.35 3.63 -31.51
C ARG A 94 32.60 2.68 -32.68
N THR A 95 32.29 3.09 -33.87
CA THR A 95 32.63 2.36 -35.11
C THR A 95 33.84 3.01 -35.70
N THR A 96 34.95 2.30 -35.78
CA THR A 96 36.09 2.64 -36.61
C THR A 96 35.95 1.84 -37.90
N THR A 97 35.73 2.50 -39.00
CA THR A 97 35.89 1.87 -40.32
C THR A 97 37.35 1.57 -40.49
N GLY A 98 37.69 0.26 -40.52
CA GLY A 98 39.07 -0.19 -40.61
C GLY A 98 39.71 -0.02 -42.04
N GLN A 99 39.31 1.01 -42.79
CA GLN A 99 39.96 1.40 -44.02
C GLN A 99 40.93 2.56 -43.72
N THR A 100 42.22 2.30 -43.89
CA THR A 100 43.22 3.34 -43.98
C THR A 100 42.96 4.11 -45.25
N GLY A 101 42.56 5.38 -45.12
CA GLY A 101 42.49 6.29 -46.25
C GLY A 101 43.85 6.42 -46.92
N ASP A 102 43.85 6.85 -48.21
CA ASP A 102 44.99 6.88 -49.14
C ASP A 102 46.18 7.76 -48.65
N HIS A 103 46.11 8.35 -47.43
CA HIS A 103 47.17 9.19 -46.83
C HIS A 103 47.52 8.79 -45.36
N GLY A 104 47.11 7.57 -44.89
CA GLY A 104 47.59 7.04 -43.60
C GLY A 104 47.13 7.76 -42.33
N LEU A 105 46.12 8.66 -42.42
CA LEU A 105 45.49 9.28 -41.26
C LEU A 105 44.31 8.42 -40.81
N PRO A 106 44.12 8.17 -39.49
CA PRO A 106 42.95 7.46 -39.01
C PRO A 106 41.69 8.29 -39.31
N GLU A 107 40.71 7.68 -39.99
CA GLU A 107 39.37 8.28 -40.14
C GLU A 107 38.77 8.54 -38.76
N GLU A 108 38.06 9.66 -38.62
CA GLU A 108 37.35 10.03 -37.40
C GLU A 108 36.40 8.90 -36.97
N ALA A 109 36.55 8.44 -35.76
CA ALA A 109 35.63 7.44 -35.18
C ALA A 109 34.23 8.05 -35.08
N SER A 110 33.26 7.51 -35.78
CA SER A 110 31.88 7.88 -35.63
C SER A 110 31.29 7.23 -34.37
N THR A 111 30.68 8.04 -33.50
CA THR A 111 29.94 7.56 -32.35
C THR A 111 28.47 7.38 -32.78
N SER A 112 27.94 6.18 -32.55
CA SER A 112 26.52 5.88 -32.79
C SER A 112 25.86 5.41 -31.49
N LEU A 113 24.61 5.84 -31.26
CA LEU A 113 23.82 5.38 -30.15
C LEU A 113 23.33 3.94 -30.40
N ILE A 114 23.44 3.08 -29.40
CA ILE A 114 22.91 1.74 -29.43
C ILE A 114 21.56 1.77 -28.69
N TYR A 115 20.47 1.41 -29.38
CA TYR A 115 19.13 1.44 -28.87
C TYR A 115 18.69 0.05 -28.41
N GLY A 116 17.99 -0.01 -27.24
CA GLY A 116 17.28 -1.20 -26.77
C GLY A 116 15.92 -1.36 -27.44
N GLN A 117 15.28 -2.48 -27.19
CA GLN A 117 13.91 -2.75 -27.66
C GLN A 117 12.84 -2.14 -26.76
N SER A 118 13.19 -1.80 -25.53
CA SER A 118 12.26 -1.21 -24.55
C SER A 118 12.00 0.26 -24.87
N LEU A 119 10.73 0.66 -24.78
CA LEU A 119 10.33 2.07 -24.85
C LEU A 119 10.29 2.64 -23.43
N VAL A 120 11.00 3.74 -23.22
CA VAL A 120 11.07 4.45 -21.94
C VAL A 120 10.58 5.89 -22.07
N ASP A 121 9.95 6.39 -21.02
CA ASP A 121 9.58 7.80 -20.92
C ASP A 121 10.81 8.63 -20.54
N GLY A 122 11.46 9.20 -21.55
CA GLY A 122 12.66 10.03 -21.40
C GLY A 122 12.44 11.33 -20.64
N GLY A 123 11.19 11.82 -20.59
CA GLY A 123 10.79 13.07 -19.90
C GLY A 123 10.45 12.91 -18.44
N GLN A 124 10.46 11.69 -17.88
CA GLN A 124 10.12 11.43 -16.49
C GLN A 124 11.08 12.14 -15.53
N GLN A 125 10.56 12.96 -14.61
CA GLN A 125 11.36 13.76 -13.67
C GLN A 125 11.75 13.01 -12.42
N GLY A 126 10.97 11.99 -12.05
CA GLY A 126 11.22 11.16 -10.89
C GLY A 126 10.45 9.85 -10.94
N ARG A 127 10.80 8.91 -10.10
CA ARG A 127 10.16 7.60 -9.97
C ARG A 127 9.56 7.43 -8.59
N LEU A 128 8.30 7.00 -8.54
CA LEU A 128 7.58 6.68 -7.31
C LEU A 128 7.61 5.18 -7.06
N PHE A 129 8.01 4.79 -5.87
CA PHE A 129 8.05 3.42 -5.39
C PHE A 129 7.03 3.24 -4.27
N ARG A 130 6.09 2.31 -4.46
CA ARG A 130 5.04 1.92 -3.51
C ARG A 130 4.94 0.40 -3.49
N GLY A 131 4.45 -0.16 -2.37
CA GLY A 131 4.24 -1.60 -2.27
C GLY A 131 5.52 -2.44 -2.26
N ILE A 132 6.67 -1.83 -1.95
CA ILE A 132 7.99 -2.50 -1.95
C ILE A 132 8.00 -3.72 -1.03
N LYS A 133 7.24 -3.71 0.08
CA LYS A 133 7.11 -4.85 1.00
C LYS A 133 6.72 -6.15 0.28
N ARG A 134 5.89 -6.09 -0.77
CA ARG A 134 5.48 -7.25 -1.58
C ARG A 134 6.65 -7.90 -2.35
N LEU A 135 7.68 -7.13 -2.63
CA LEU A 135 8.82 -7.60 -3.41
C LEU A 135 9.90 -8.27 -2.56
N LEU A 136 9.85 -8.10 -1.24
CA LEU A 136 10.93 -8.56 -0.33
C LEU A 136 11.16 -10.07 -0.35
N GLY A 137 10.11 -10.88 -0.56
CA GLY A 137 10.24 -12.34 -0.70
C GLY A 137 10.68 -12.83 -2.09
N ASN A 138 10.81 -11.94 -3.07
CA ASN A 138 11.08 -12.30 -4.47
C ASN A 138 12.54 -12.11 -4.85
N ASN A 139 13.41 -13.08 -4.57
CA ASN A 139 14.83 -13.12 -4.92
C ASN A 139 15.70 -12.00 -4.29
N GLU A 140 16.71 -12.36 -3.52
CA GLU A 140 17.66 -11.45 -2.85
C GLU A 140 18.41 -10.50 -3.80
N SER A 141 18.48 -10.83 -5.08
CA SER A 141 19.19 -10.04 -6.10
C SER A 141 18.31 -9.04 -6.84
N GLN A 142 17.04 -8.89 -6.48
CA GLN A 142 16.15 -7.99 -7.21
C GLN A 142 16.57 -6.54 -7.03
N ARG A 143 16.97 -5.94 -8.15
CA ARG A 143 17.30 -4.52 -8.25
C ARG A 143 16.27 -3.85 -9.14
N LEU A 144 15.80 -2.70 -8.71
CA LEU A 144 14.92 -1.86 -9.51
C LEU A 144 15.76 -0.75 -10.15
N MET A 145 15.57 -0.55 -11.45
CA MET A 145 16.24 0.54 -12.15
C MET A 145 15.61 1.87 -11.72
N VAL A 146 16.42 2.78 -11.23
CA VAL A 146 16.08 4.16 -10.97
C VAL A 146 16.85 4.98 -11.99
N PHE A 147 16.20 5.31 -13.12
CA PHE A 147 16.86 5.85 -14.31
C PHE A 147 17.96 4.90 -14.81
N ASP A 148 19.20 5.34 -14.76
CA ASP A 148 20.40 4.60 -15.20
C ASP A 148 21.07 3.76 -14.10
N LYS A 149 20.56 3.81 -12.83
CA LYS A 149 21.19 3.13 -11.71
C LYS A 149 20.32 2.02 -11.13
N PRO A 150 20.90 0.85 -10.84
CA PRO A 150 20.21 -0.24 -10.15
C PRO A 150 20.19 0.00 -8.63
N PHE A 151 19.00 0.08 -8.05
CA PHE A 151 18.77 0.21 -6.62
C PHE A 151 18.33 -1.14 -6.01
N ARG A 152 18.88 -1.50 -4.86
CA ARG A 152 18.38 -2.60 -4.05
C ARG A 152 17.09 -2.18 -3.36
N LEU A 153 16.18 -3.12 -3.08
CA LEU A 153 14.93 -2.85 -2.36
C LEU A 153 15.18 -2.16 -1.01
N VAL A 154 16.23 -2.59 -0.30
CA VAL A 154 16.70 -1.99 0.95
C VAL A 154 16.92 -0.48 0.83
N ALA A 155 17.57 -0.02 -0.25
CA ALA A 155 17.82 1.39 -0.49
C ALA A 155 16.55 2.22 -0.74
N LEU A 156 15.43 1.59 -1.13
CA LEU A 156 14.13 2.23 -1.32
C LEU A 156 13.32 2.29 -0.03
N ILE A 157 13.57 1.40 0.92
CA ILE A 157 12.87 1.32 2.21
C ILE A 157 13.54 2.21 3.25
N THR A 158 14.87 2.17 3.33
CA THR A 158 15.67 2.83 4.38
C THR A 158 15.33 4.32 4.58
N PRO A 159 15.15 5.16 3.54
CA PRO A 159 14.84 6.58 3.74
C PRO A 159 13.53 6.81 4.51
N LEU A 160 12.53 5.96 4.29
CA LEU A 160 11.26 6.00 4.99
C LEU A 160 11.45 5.64 6.47
N LEU A 161 12.24 4.61 6.77
CA LEU A 161 12.56 4.21 8.14
C LEU A 161 13.38 5.26 8.89
N ILE A 162 14.32 5.94 8.22
CA ILE A 162 15.06 7.08 8.79
C ILE A 162 14.08 8.20 9.18
N ARG A 163 13.11 8.51 8.33
CA ARG A 163 12.08 9.50 8.63
C ARG A 163 11.24 9.06 9.84
N ILE A 164 10.80 7.81 9.90
CA ILE A 164 10.05 7.26 11.03
C ILE A 164 10.84 7.43 12.33
N ARG A 165 12.12 7.02 12.35
CA ARG A 165 12.97 7.14 13.53
C ARG A 165 13.08 8.58 14.01
N ARG A 166 13.41 9.51 13.11
CA ARG A 166 13.51 10.95 13.46
C ARG A 166 12.18 11.50 13.99
N THR A 167 11.06 11.03 13.46
CA THR A 167 9.73 11.44 13.92
C THR A 167 9.42 10.87 15.31
N ILE A 168 9.83 9.63 15.60
CA ILE A 168 9.75 9.04 16.95
C ILE A 168 10.58 9.88 17.93
N GLU A 169 11.84 10.18 17.60
CA GLU A 169 12.76 10.97 18.44
C GLU A 169 12.19 12.36 18.77
N ALA A 170 11.54 13.01 17.79
CA ALA A 170 10.94 14.32 17.96
C ALA A 170 9.67 14.31 18.84
N GLN A 171 9.02 13.16 19.00
CA GLN A 171 7.77 13.00 19.77
C GLN A 171 7.97 12.19 21.05
N LEU A 172 9.20 11.99 21.50
CA LEU A 172 9.45 11.36 22.80
C LEU A 172 8.79 12.14 23.92
N PRO A 173 8.28 11.45 24.98
CA PRO A 173 7.72 12.12 26.15
C PRO A 173 8.71 13.12 26.76
N LEU A 174 8.22 14.33 27.07
CA LEU A 174 9.02 15.36 27.72
C LEU A 174 9.39 14.93 29.15
N GLY A 175 10.61 15.25 29.56
CA GLY A 175 11.08 15.02 30.93
C GLY A 175 11.83 13.70 31.14
N LEU A 176 12.07 12.93 30.10
CA LEU A 176 12.99 11.77 30.17
C LEU A 176 14.42 12.28 30.34
N ASN A 177 15.08 11.87 31.43
CA ASN A 177 16.47 12.26 31.71
C ASN A 177 17.29 11.05 32.14
N PRO A 178 18.32 10.64 31.39
CA PRO A 178 18.71 11.16 30.07
C PRO A 178 17.66 10.85 28.99
N THR A 179 17.62 11.66 27.92
CA THR A 179 16.78 11.36 26.75
C THR A 179 17.23 10.01 26.17
N PRO A 180 16.33 9.03 26.01
CA PRO A 180 16.70 7.73 25.48
C PRO A 180 17.14 7.84 24.02
N VAL A 181 18.20 7.11 23.67
CA VAL A 181 18.61 6.94 22.28
C VAL A 181 17.67 5.91 21.64
N ILE A 182 17.06 6.27 20.54
CA ILE A 182 16.19 5.37 19.77
C ILE A 182 17.05 4.55 18.79
N ASP A 183 17.61 3.45 19.26
CA ASP A 183 18.41 2.50 18.52
C ASP A 183 17.80 1.09 18.45
N HIS A 184 16.54 0.96 18.90
CA HIS A 184 15.82 -0.30 18.98
C HIS A 184 14.40 -0.16 18.45
N ALA A 185 13.85 -1.26 17.90
CA ALA A 185 12.46 -1.37 17.50
C ALA A 185 12.01 -2.83 17.41
N CYS A 186 10.73 -3.06 17.71
CA CYS A 186 10.02 -4.26 17.28
C CYS A 186 9.43 -4.04 15.90
N ILE A 187 9.75 -4.91 14.98
CA ILE A 187 9.42 -4.86 13.56
C ILE A 187 8.25 -5.79 13.27
N GLY A 188 7.16 -5.24 12.75
CA GLY A 188 6.04 -6.02 12.26
C GLY A 188 6.37 -6.76 10.97
N HIS A 189 5.98 -8.03 10.90
CA HIS A 189 6.06 -8.79 9.67
C HIS A 189 4.79 -9.62 9.45
N PRO A 190 4.38 -9.87 8.19
CA PRO A 190 3.28 -10.78 7.91
C PRO A 190 3.70 -12.20 8.32
N VAL A 191 2.74 -13.08 8.56
CA VAL A 191 3.05 -14.49 8.86
C VAL A 191 3.76 -15.16 7.67
N ASN A 192 3.33 -14.81 6.47
CA ASN A 192 3.98 -15.23 5.24
C ASN A 192 4.11 -14.04 4.28
N PHE A 193 5.33 -13.75 3.83
CA PHE A 193 5.52 -12.86 2.69
C PHE A 193 4.97 -13.49 1.40
N GLU A 194 4.58 -12.67 0.43
CA GLU A 194 4.00 -13.16 -0.82
C GLU A 194 4.90 -14.23 -1.46
N GLY A 195 4.35 -15.44 -1.66
CA GLY A 195 5.04 -16.57 -2.30
C GLY A 195 5.46 -17.73 -1.39
N SER A 196 4.87 -17.92 -0.23
CA SER A 196 4.89 -19.07 0.70
C SER A 196 5.97 -20.16 0.50
N GLN A 197 7.25 -19.81 0.63
CA GLN A 197 8.35 -20.75 0.85
C GLN A 197 9.20 -20.22 2.01
N ASN A 198 9.58 -21.09 2.95
CA ASN A 198 10.34 -20.69 4.15
C ASN A 198 11.62 -19.90 3.84
N ASP A 199 12.29 -20.21 2.73
CA ASP A 199 13.50 -19.49 2.31
C ASP A 199 13.21 -18.04 1.89
N ARG A 200 12.02 -17.78 1.34
CA ARG A 200 11.60 -16.41 0.95
C ARG A 200 11.26 -15.55 2.16
N ASN A 201 10.63 -16.13 3.18
CA ASN A 201 10.37 -15.41 4.43
C ASN A 201 11.67 -14.98 5.10
N ARG A 202 12.68 -15.85 5.14
CA ARG A 202 13.99 -15.54 5.71
C ARG A 202 14.70 -14.43 4.93
N ALA A 203 14.69 -14.48 3.60
CA ALA A 203 15.27 -13.43 2.76
C ALA A 203 14.57 -12.08 2.97
N ALA A 204 13.24 -12.08 3.08
CA ALA A 204 12.47 -10.88 3.33
C ALA A 204 12.76 -10.25 4.71
N LEU A 205 12.83 -11.08 5.76
CA LEU A 205 13.19 -10.63 7.11
C LEU A 205 14.61 -10.07 7.14
N SER A 206 15.57 -10.74 6.47
CA SER A 206 16.96 -10.25 6.39
C SER A 206 17.05 -8.90 5.65
N ALA A 207 16.29 -8.70 4.57
CA ALA A 207 16.25 -7.41 3.87
C ALA A 207 15.57 -6.30 4.70
N LEU A 208 14.54 -6.64 5.49
CA LEU A 208 13.97 -5.71 6.45
C LEU A 208 14.99 -5.36 7.54
N SER A 209 15.61 -6.36 8.17
CA SER A 209 16.64 -6.17 9.19
C SER A 209 17.78 -5.25 8.69
N GLU A 210 18.26 -5.50 7.48
CA GLU A 210 19.29 -4.65 6.85
C GLU A 210 18.79 -3.21 6.67
N SER A 211 17.53 -3.01 6.24
CA SER A 211 16.93 -1.68 6.04
C SER A 211 16.81 -0.91 7.36
N TYR A 212 16.40 -1.58 8.43
CA TYR A 212 16.32 -1.01 9.77
C TYR A 212 17.73 -0.71 10.34
N GLY A 213 18.71 -1.59 10.08
CA GLY A 213 20.11 -1.35 10.46
C GLY A 213 20.68 -0.07 9.84
N TYR A 214 20.43 0.16 8.55
CA TYR A 214 20.81 1.42 7.89
C TYR A 214 20.03 2.65 8.40
N ALA A 215 18.87 2.45 8.98
CA ALA A 215 18.12 3.50 9.66
C ALA A 215 18.56 3.66 11.14
N GLU A 216 19.68 3.00 11.55
CA GLU A 216 20.28 3.04 12.87
C GLU A 216 19.45 2.38 13.98
N PHE A 217 18.53 1.48 13.65
CA PHE A 217 17.92 0.56 14.61
C PHE A 217 18.85 -0.66 14.76
N ASN A 218 19.81 -0.58 15.69
CA ASN A 218 20.86 -1.60 15.86
C ASN A 218 20.37 -2.81 16.68
N ARG A 219 19.36 -2.61 17.53
CA ARG A 219 18.70 -3.65 18.31
C ARG A 219 17.31 -3.87 17.74
N GLN A 220 17.11 -5.02 17.14
CA GLN A 220 15.89 -5.35 16.42
C GLN A 220 15.24 -6.59 17.03
N SER A 221 13.94 -6.54 17.16
CA SER A 221 13.11 -7.70 17.44
C SER A 221 11.96 -7.77 16.43
N PHE A 222 11.42 -8.96 16.22
CA PHE A 222 10.41 -9.24 15.22
C PHE A 222 9.17 -9.82 15.89
N TYR A 223 7.99 -9.45 15.38
CA TYR A 223 6.74 -10.00 15.88
C TYR A 223 5.69 -10.04 14.77
N PRO A 224 4.90 -11.13 14.65
CA PRO A 224 3.87 -11.24 13.63
C PRO A 224 2.80 -10.18 13.79
N GLU A 225 2.45 -9.49 12.70
CA GLU A 225 1.45 -8.40 12.68
C GLU A 225 0.10 -8.82 13.26
N PRO A 226 -0.49 -10.00 12.91
CA PRO A 226 -1.77 -10.41 13.51
C PRO A 226 -1.65 -10.69 15.01
N ASN A 227 -0.51 -11.20 15.50
CA ASN A 227 -0.27 -11.38 16.92
C ASN A 227 -0.15 -10.03 17.65
N ALA A 228 0.50 -9.05 17.01
CA ALA A 228 0.61 -7.69 17.54
C ALA A 228 -0.77 -7.04 17.69
N ALA A 229 -1.63 -7.14 16.66
CA ALA A 229 -3.00 -6.63 16.73
C ALA A 229 -3.79 -7.29 17.88
N ALA A 230 -3.68 -8.62 18.02
CA ALA A 230 -4.33 -9.36 19.12
C ALA A 230 -3.78 -8.94 20.49
N LEU A 231 -2.46 -8.83 20.64
CA LEU A 231 -1.81 -8.39 21.89
C LEU A 231 -2.26 -6.98 22.27
N SER A 232 -2.30 -6.06 21.33
CA SER A 232 -2.76 -4.68 21.57
C SER A 232 -4.19 -4.65 22.11
N TYR A 233 -5.09 -5.45 21.53
CA TYR A 233 -6.47 -5.53 21.98
C TYR A 233 -6.60 -6.14 23.37
N LEU A 234 -5.94 -7.28 23.62
CA LEU A 234 -6.02 -7.98 24.90
C LEU A 234 -5.33 -7.19 26.02
N TYR A 235 -4.24 -6.46 25.72
CA TYR A 235 -3.60 -5.58 26.68
C TYR A 235 -4.55 -4.45 27.16
N ALA A 236 -5.34 -3.91 26.24
CA ALA A 236 -6.38 -2.91 26.58
C ALA A 236 -7.57 -3.52 27.31
N ASN A 237 -7.77 -4.85 27.25
CA ASN A 237 -8.90 -5.56 27.82
C ASN A 237 -8.44 -6.76 28.70
N PRO A 238 -7.69 -6.52 29.79
CA PRO A 238 -7.04 -7.58 30.57
C PRO A 238 -8.00 -8.55 31.29
N GLN A 239 -9.29 -8.22 31.34
CA GLN A 239 -10.33 -9.09 31.90
C GLN A 239 -10.76 -10.21 30.95
N LEU A 240 -10.41 -10.13 29.68
CA LEU A 240 -10.78 -11.15 28.69
C LEU A 240 -9.85 -12.36 28.77
N GLN A 241 -10.46 -13.54 28.95
CA GLN A 241 -9.75 -14.83 28.93
C GLN A 241 -10.13 -15.56 27.64
N THR A 242 -9.57 -15.12 26.52
CA THR A 242 -9.88 -15.68 25.20
C THR A 242 -8.79 -16.66 24.80
N LYS A 243 -9.19 -17.85 24.32
CA LYS A 243 -8.27 -18.94 23.92
C LYS A 243 -8.08 -19.03 22.40
N THR A 244 -9.11 -18.72 21.63
CA THR A 244 -9.08 -18.83 20.16
C THR A 244 -9.65 -17.57 19.54
N LEU A 245 -8.80 -16.90 18.76
CA LEU A 245 -9.11 -15.63 18.11
C LEU A 245 -9.04 -15.79 16.59
N LEU A 246 -9.86 -14.99 15.88
CA LEU A 246 -9.70 -14.73 14.46
C LEU A 246 -9.32 -13.26 14.30
N ALA A 247 -8.12 -13.00 13.82
CA ALA A 247 -7.72 -11.68 13.37
C ALA A 247 -8.11 -11.51 11.90
N VAL A 248 -8.78 -10.41 11.59
CA VAL A 248 -9.23 -10.03 10.24
C VAL A 248 -8.63 -8.68 9.93
N ASP A 249 -7.55 -8.65 9.15
CA ASP A 249 -6.97 -7.42 8.64
C ASP A 249 -7.43 -7.20 7.20
N PHE A 250 -8.35 -6.28 7.01
CA PHE A 250 -8.85 -5.89 5.70
C PHE A 250 -8.28 -4.53 5.33
N GLY A 251 -7.07 -4.56 4.80
CA GLY A 251 -6.28 -3.40 4.43
C GLY A 251 -6.64 -2.76 3.09
N GLY A 252 -5.72 -1.95 2.55
CA GLY A 252 -5.87 -1.31 1.24
C GLY A 252 -5.68 -2.27 0.07
N GLY A 253 -4.69 -3.15 0.13
CA GLY A 253 -4.34 -4.05 -0.97
C GLY A 253 -4.68 -5.51 -0.73
N THR A 254 -4.72 -5.95 0.53
CA THR A 254 -4.88 -7.35 0.94
C THR A 254 -5.94 -7.51 2.01
N LEU A 255 -6.48 -8.72 2.08
CA LEU A 255 -7.23 -9.25 3.19
C LEU A 255 -6.41 -10.38 3.80
N ASP A 256 -6.03 -10.22 5.05
CA ASP A 256 -5.25 -11.19 5.79
C ASP A 256 -6.07 -11.72 6.98
N LEU A 257 -6.27 -13.03 7.01
CA LEU A 257 -7.03 -13.74 8.03
C LEU A 257 -6.08 -14.65 8.81
N CYS A 258 -6.14 -14.60 10.13
CA CYS A 258 -5.28 -15.39 11.00
C CYS A 258 -6.05 -15.99 12.18
N VAL A 259 -6.00 -17.30 12.31
CA VAL A 259 -6.49 -17.98 13.53
C VAL A 259 -5.34 -18.11 14.52
N ILE A 260 -5.55 -17.58 15.70
CA ILE A 260 -4.56 -17.51 16.77
C ILE A 260 -5.09 -18.21 18.00
N LYS A 261 -4.27 -19.07 18.63
CA LYS A 261 -4.49 -19.59 19.98
C LYS A 261 -3.69 -18.77 20.99
N HIS A 262 -4.37 -18.34 22.02
CA HIS A 262 -3.75 -17.67 23.16
C HIS A 262 -3.66 -18.66 24.33
N THR A 263 -2.44 -18.95 24.75
CA THR A 263 -2.14 -19.89 25.86
C THR A 263 -1.26 -19.19 26.88
N ASN A 264 -1.85 -18.89 28.04
CA ASN A 264 -1.19 -18.32 29.23
C ASN A 264 -0.46 -16.97 29.03
N GLU A 265 0.50 -16.85 28.17
CA GLU A 265 1.29 -15.64 27.92
C GLU A 265 1.81 -15.59 26.47
N ASP A 266 1.42 -16.55 25.63
CA ASP A 266 1.95 -16.70 24.27
C ASP A 266 0.82 -16.79 23.23
N PHE A 267 1.14 -16.36 21.99
CA PHE A 267 0.25 -16.39 20.85
C PHE A 267 0.78 -17.36 19.80
N GLU A 268 0.06 -18.45 19.56
CA GLU A 268 0.37 -19.43 18.53
C GLU A 268 -0.51 -19.16 17.30
N VAL A 269 0.11 -18.93 16.16
CA VAL A 269 -0.58 -18.86 14.85
C VAL A 269 -0.92 -20.28 14.39
N VAL A 270 -2.21 -20.60 14.34
CA VAL A 270 -2.73 -21.91 13.93
C VAL A 270 -2.84 -22.01 12.43
N ALA A 271 -3.40 -20.98 11.80
CA ALA A 271 -3.55 -20.92 10.35
C ALA A 271 -3.62 -19.47 9.87
N THR A 272 -3.15 -19.25 8.66
CA THR A 272 -3.27 -17.98 7.95
C THR A 272 -3.82 -18.16 6.55
N HIS A 273 -4.51 -17.13 6.07
CA HIS A 273 -4.96 -17.04 4.69
C HIS A 273 -4.99 -15.59 4.23
N GLY A 274 -4.15 -15.26 3.26
CA GLY A 274 -4.11 -13.96 2.61
C GLY A 274 -4.61 -14.05 1.18
N ILE A 275 -5.42 -13.08 0.77
CA ILE A 275 -5.85 -12.91 -0.61
C ILE A 275 -5.64 -11.46 -1.08
N GLY A 276 -5.38 -11.29 -2.38
CA GLY A 276 -5.26 -9.98 -3.01
C GLY A 276 -6.62 -9.28 -3.15
N LEU A 277 -7.27 -9.00 -2.02
CA LEU A 277 -8.54 -8.30 -1.93
C LEU A 277 -8.40 -7.17 -0.91
N GLY A 278 -8.59 -5.93 -1.33
CA GLY A 278 -8.43 -4.78 -0.44
C GLY A 278 -9.26 -3.58 -0.88
N GLY A 279 -9.16 -2.51 -0.11
CA GLY A 279 -9.84 -1.25 -0.38
C GLY A 279 -9.53 -0.67 -1.76
N ASP A 280 -8.32 -0.89 -2.28
CA ASP A 280 -7.92 -0.43 -3.61
C ASP A 280 -8.73 -1.12 -4.72
N HIS A 281 -9.10 -2.40 -4.55
CA HIS A 281 -9.99 -3.11 -5.48
C HIS A 281 -11.42 -2.53 -5.46
N ILE A 282 -11.89 -2.13 -4.28
CA ILE A 282 -13.17 -1.45 -4.13
C ILE A 282 -13.12 -0.07 -4.83
N ASP A 283 -12.04 0.68 -4.64
CA ASP A 283 -11.85 1.98 -5.29
C ASP A 283 -11.79 1.87 -6.81
N GLN A 284 -11.10 0.85 -7.34
CA GLN A 284 -11.08 0.54 -8.77
C GLN A 284 -12.46 0.14 -9.31
N LEU A 285 -13.23 -0.63 -8.54
CA LEU A 285 -14.62 -0.98 -8.90
C LEU A 285 -15.50 0.26 -8.95
N LEU A 286 -15.43 1.12 -7.93
CA LEU A 286 -16.17 2.39 -7.92
C LEU A 286 -15.76 3.29 -9.10
N PHE A 287 -14.46 3.36 -9.41
CA PHE A 287 -13.99 4.12 -10.58
C PHE A 287 -14.60 3.57 -11.87
N ARG A 288 -14.62 2.24 -12.04
CA ARG A 288 -15.18 1.58 -13.22
C ARG A 288 -16.68 1.79 -13.36
N GLU A 289 -17.42 1.62 -12.27
CA GLU A 289 -18.90 1.65 -12.31
C GLU A 289 -19.48 3.07 -12.32
N LEU A 290 -18.85 4.01 -11.62
CA LEU A 290 -19.35 5.38 -11.46
C LEU A 290 -18.74 6.37 -12.45
N ILE A 291 -17.44 6.26 -12.71
CA ILE A 291 -16.71 7.28 -13.43
C ILE A 291 -16.57 6.95 -14.92
N PHE A 292 -16.26 5.71 -15.31
CA PHE A 292 -16.09 5.36 -16.72
C PHE A 292 -17.27 5.73 -17.62
N PRO A 293 -18.55 5.53 -17.23
CA PRO A 293 -19.69 5.96 -18.04
C PRO A 293 -19.71 7.47 -18.27
N LEU A 294 -19.21 8.26 -17.31
CA LEU A 294 -19.14 9.72 -17.39
C LEU A 294 -17.92 10.21 -18.18
N LEU A 295 -16.98 9.32 -18.50
CA LEU A 295 -15.79 9.56 -19.31
C LEU A 295 -15.92 9.04 -20.75
N GLY A 296 -17.11 8.52 -21.14
CA GLY A 296 -17.38 8.07 -22.50
C GLY A 296 -17.28 6.56 -22.73
N LYS A 297 -17.19 5.73 -21.66
CA LYS A 297 -17.30 4.27 -21.82
C LYS A 297 -18.67 3.90 -22.37
N GLY A 298 -18.67 3.09 -23.44
CA GLY A 298 -19.89 2.65 -24.11
C GLY A 298 -20.39 3.59 -25.20
N GLU A 299 -19.76 4.76 -25.37
CA GLU A 299 -20.10 5.68 -26.44
C GLU A 299 -19.58 5.19 -27.79
N ARG A 300 -20.22 5.66 -28.85
CA ARG A 300 -19.86 5.35 -30.24
C ARG A 300 -19.04 6.48 -30.84
N TRP A 301 -18.27 6.17 -31.88
CA TRP A 301 -17.57 7.15 -32.67
C TRP A 301 -17.63 6.80 -34.17
N ARG A 302 -17.46 7.84 -35.00
CA ARG A 302 -17.41 7.68 -36.45
C ARG A 302 -15.97 7.83 -36.90
N ARG A 303 -15.53 6.92 -37.73
CA ARG A 303 -14.21 6.95 -38.36
C ARG A 303 -14.34 6.98 -39.88
N ALA A 304 -13.45 7.71 -40.54
CA ALA A 304 -13.33 7.62 -41.99
C ALA A 304 -12.94 6.20 -42.40
N GLY A 305 -13.78 5.55 -43.20
CA GLY A 305 -13.44 4.32 -43.93
C GLY A 305 -13.05 4.64 -45.36
N GLU A 306 -12.63 3.63 -46.14
CA GLU A 306 -12.20 3.83 -47.52
C GLU A 306 -13.31 4.42 -48.41
N ASP A 307 -14.57 3.97 -48.24
CA ASP A 307 -15.70 4.40 -49.07
C ASP A 307 -16.86 5.04 -48.28
N ARG A 308 -16.84 4.97 -46.94
CA ARG A 308 -17.91 5.46 -46.08
C ARG A 308 -17.46 5.67 -44.66
N GLU A 309 -18.19 6.49 -43.92
CA GLU A 309 -18.05 6.54 -42.46
C GLU A 309 -18.45 5.20 -41.80
N ILE A 310 -17.63 4.75 -40.86
CA ILE A 310 -17.88 3.55 -40.08
C ILE A 310 -18.14 3.97 -38.63
N GLU A 311 -19.31 3.61 -38.13
CA GLU A 311 -19.68 3.83 -36.73
C GLU A 311 -19.39 2.58 -35.90
N THR A 312 -18.53 2.71 -34.88
CA THR A 312 -18.16 1.62 -33.96
C THR A 312 -18.22 2.12 -32.52
N LEU A 313 -18.09 1.22 -31.56
CA LEU A 313 -17.84 1.61 -30.17
C LEU A 313 -16.49 2.32 -30.10
N PHE A 314 -16.41 3.36 -29.28
CA PHE A 314 -15.13 3.98 -28.95
C PHE A 314 -14.27 2.94 -28.18
N PRO A 315 -12.99 2.77 -28.53
CA PRO A 315 -12.11 1.75 -27.91
C PRO A 315 -11.67 2.15 -26.51
N PHE A 316 -12.62 2.30 -25.60
CA PHE A 316 -12.36 2.75 -24.22
C PHE A 316 -11.48 1.76 -23.44
N GLU A 317 -11.47 0.48 -23.85
CA GLU A 317 -10.65 -0.59 -23.27
C GLU A 317 -9.14 -0.25 -23.29
N GLU A 318 -8.68 0.50 -24.29
CA GLU A 318 -7.28 0.93 -24.40
C GLU A 318 -6.85 1.90 -23.27
N TYR A 319 -7.82 2.50 -22.58
CA TYR A 319 -7.60 3.46 -21.50
C TYR A 319 -7.79 2.83 -20.11
N GLU A 320 -8.61 1.79 -20.00
CA GLU A 320 -9.10 1.27 -18.71
C GLU A 320 -8.00 0.90 -17.74
N ASP A 321 -7.04 0.08 -18.15
CA ASP A 321 -5.98 -0.42 -17.25
C ASP A 321 -5.10 0.72 -16.72
N LEU A 322 -4.81 1.70 -17.57
CA LEU A 322 -4.02 2.87 -17.16
C LEU A 322 -4.83 3.82 -16.26
N LEU A 323 -6.13 3.99 -16.51
CA LEU A 323 -7.02 4.80 -15.65
C LEU A 323 -7.20 4.18 -14.28
N LEU A 324 -7.28 2.85 -14.17
CA LEU A 324 -7.44 2.14 -12.90
C LEU A 324 -6.17 2.12 -12.03
N ASN A 325 -5.05 2.60 -12.56
CA ASN A 325 -3.81 2.73 -11.82
C ASN A 325 -3.30 4.18 -11.89
N TRP A 326 -3.72 5.00 -10.93
CA TRP A 326 -3.39 6.42 -10.89
C TRP A 326 -1.87 6.71 -10.98
N ALA A 327 -1.02 5.77 -10.54
CA ALA A 327 0.44 5.95 -10.61
C ALA A 327 1.02 5.84 -12.02
N VAL A 328 0.28 5.30 -12.98
CA VAL A 328 0.71 5.21 -14.39
C VAL A 328 -0.27 5.89 -15.35
N SER A 329 -1.37 6.45 -14.86
CA SER A 329 -2.40 7.09 -15.70
C SER A 329 -1.88 8.28 -16.53
N TYR A 330 -0.83 8.97 -16.05
CA TYR A 330 -0.15 10.03 -16.80
C TYR A 330 0.37 9.55 -18.15
N MET A 331 0.62 8.25 -18.32
CA MET A 331 1.04 7.67 -19.61
C MET A 331 -0.03 7.78 -20.71
N LEU A 332 -1.28 8.04 -20.35
CA LEU A 332 -2.34 8.35 -21.32
C LEU A 332 -2.14 9.71 -22.00
N ASN A 333 -1.32 10.62 -21.46
CA ASN A 333 -1.04 11.90 -22.08
C ASN A 333 -0.03 11.78 -23.25
N GLN A 334 -0.38 10.94 -24.21
CA GLN A 334 0.32 10.71 -25.48
C GLN A 334 -0.63 10.96 -26.64
N ASN A 335 -0.12 11.43 -27.77
CA ASN A 335 -0.93 11.72 -28.96
C ASN A 335 -1.82 10.54 -29.41
N LYS A 336 -1.34 9.31 -29.27
CA LYS A 336 -2.13 8.11 -29.65
C LYS A 336 -3.44 7.99 -28.86
N TYR A 337 -3.48 8.48 -27.63
CA TYR A 337 -4.68 8.47 -26.77
C TYR A 337 -5.45 9.80 -26.86
N THR A 338 -4.75 10.94 -26.91
CA THR A 338 -5.40 12.25 -26.87
C THR A 338 -6.00 12.67 -28.21
N THR A 339 -5.42 12.24 -29.36
CA THR A 339 -5.95 12.56 -30.70
C THR A 339 -7.37 12.01 -30.93
N PRO A 340 -7.68 10.73 -30.62
CA PRO A 340 -9.06 10.24 -30.73
C PRO A 340 -10.05 11.01 -29.84
N LEU A 341 -9.63 11.46 -28.65
CA LEU A 341 -10.47 12.26 -27.77
C LEU A 341 -10.76 13.63 -28.38
N HIS A 342 -9.77 14.31 -28.94
CA HIS A 342 -10.00 15.59 -29.65
C HIS A 342 -10.99 15.45 -30.78
N GLN A 343 -10.94 14.37 -31.57
CA GLN A 343 -11.89 14.11 -32.65
C GLN A 343 -13.31 13.97 -32.08
N ARG A 344 -13.49 13.18 -31.00
CA ARG A 344 -14.81 13.01 -30.36
C ARG A 344 -15.34 14.30 -29.73
N ILE A 345 -14.48 15.14 -29.18
CA ILE A 345 -14.86 16.46 -28.64
C ILE A 345 -15.34 17.39 -29.77
N GLN A 346 -14.67 17.36 -30.95
CA GLN A 346 -15.01 18.20 -32.10
C GLN A 346 -16.32 17.81 -32.78
N ASP A 347 -16.82 16.57 -32.59
CA ASP A 347 -18.11 16.13 -33.12
C ASP A 347 -19.27 16.95 -32.53
N GLY A 348 -19.13 17.52 -31.32
CA GLY A 348 -20.09 18.45 -30.71
C GLY A 348 -21.42 17.82 -30.33
N ASP A 349 -21.49 16.50 -30.23
CA ASP A 349 -22.69 15.75 -29.81
C ASP A 349 -22.78 15.66 -28.25
N GLU A 350 -23.82 15.01 -27.74
CA GLU A 350 -24.03 14.83 -26.30
C GLU A 350 -22.86 14.12 -25.60
N ALA A 351 -22.16 13.22 -26.30
CA ALA A 351 -21.03 12.50 -25.77
C ALA A 351 -19.75 13.34 -25.69
N SER A 352 -19.66 14.45 -26.41
CA SER A 352 -18.48 15.32 -26.44
C SER A 352 -18.06 15.81 -25.05
N THR A 353 -19.02 16.10 -24.16
CA THR A 353 -18.74 16.49 -22.77
C THR A 353 -18.07 15.36 -21.99
N LYS A 354 -18.44 14.10 -22.23
CA LYS A 354 -17.80 12.94 -21.57
C LYS A 354 -16.35 12.79 -22.00
N PHE A 355 -16.07 12.96 -23.30
CA PHE A 355 -14.71 12.89 -23.82
C PHE A 355 -13.86 14.10 -23.40
N GLN A 356 -14.49 15.28 -23.22
CA GLN A 356 -13.80 16.43 -22.62
C GLN A 356 -13.36 16.11 -21.20
N ARG A 357 -14.22 15.52 -20.37
CA ARG A 357 -13.87 15.08 -19.01
C ARG A 357 -12.71 14.07 -19.00
N LEU A 358 -12.74 13.09 -19.91
CA LEU A 358 -11.63 12.14 -20.06
C LEU A 358 -10.33 12.83 -20.46
N TYR A 359 -10.40 13.76 -21.40
CA TYR A 359 -9.26 14.55 -21.83
C TYR A 359 -8.70 15.39 -20.67
N ASP A 360 -9.54 16.09 -19.91
CA ASP A 360 -9.14 16.93 -18.78
C ASP A 360 -8.52 16.09 -17.66
N LEU A 361 -9.10 14.90 -17.37
CA LEU A 361 -8.54 13.95 -16.42
C LEU A 361 -7.11 13.54 -16.79
N ILE A 362 -6.88 13.21 -18.08
CA ILE A 362 -5.57 12.80 -18.59
C ILE A 362 -4.60 13.97 -18.61
N LYS A 363 -5.01 15.09 -19.19
CA LYS A 363 -4.16 16.26 -19.41
C LYS A 363 -3.64 16.86 -18.10
N ASN A 364 -4.52 16.92 -17.10
CA ASN A 364 -4.21 17.51 -15.80
C ASN A 364 -3.83 16.46 -14.74
N ASN A 365 -3.69 15.16 -15.13
CA ASN A 365 -3.31 14.06 -14.25
C ASN A 365 -4.21 13.95 -13.00
N HIS A 366 -5.52 14.10 -13.18
CA HIS A 366 -6.49 14.11 -12.06
C HIS A 366 -6.83 12.71 -11.51
N SER A 367 -6.25 11.62 -12.05
CA SER A 367 -6.56 10.26 -11.59
C SER A 367 -6.33 10.07 -10.08
N TYR A 368 -5.23 10.60 -9.54
CA TYR A 368 -4.98 10.53 -8.09
C TYR A 368 -6.06 11.24 -7.28
N LEU A 369 -6.47 12.45 -7.70
CA LEU A 369 -7.55 13.21 -7.08
C LEU A 369 -8.85 12.40 -7.07
N VAL A 370 -9.25 11.82 -8.21
CA VAL A 370 -10.47 11.00 -8.32
C VAL A 370 -10.41 9.81 -7.36
N PHE A 371 -9.27 9.09 -7.30
CA PHE A 371 -9.11 7.98 -6.35
C PHE A 371 -9.20 8.44 -4.88
N GLN A 372 -8.67 9.61 -4.52
CA GLN A 372 -8.82 10.15 -3.17
C GLN A 372 -10.28 10.48 -2.84
N LEU A 373 -11.01 11.08 -3.78
CA LEU A 373 -12.42 11.40 -3.60
C LEU A 373 -13.28 10.12 -3.51
N LEU A 374 -12.98 9.07 -4.28
CA LEU A 374 -13.64 7.76 -4.15
C LEU A 374 -13.35 7.09 -2.80
N LYS A 375 -12.13 7.21 -2.27
CA LYS A 375 -11.78 6.75 -0.91
C LYS A 375 -12.59 7.49 0.14
N ASN A 376 -12.74 8.80 0.01
CA ASN A 376 -13.55 9.61 0.92
C ASN A 376 -15.04 9.22 0.83
N LEU A 377 -15.58 9.05 -0.37
CA LEU A 377 -16.93 8.56 -0.62
C LEU A 377 -17.19 7.22 0.09
N LYS A 378 -16.28 6.26 -0.08
CA LYS A 378 -16.32 4.94 0.58
C LYS A 378 -16.27 5.07 2.11
N ALA A 379 -15.41 5.92 2.65
CA ALA A 379 -15.31 6.17 4.08
C ALA A 379 -16.60 6.80 4.64
N GLU A 380 -17.17 7.77 3.93
CA GLU A 380 -18.44 8.40 4.33
C GLU A 380 -19.60 7.40 4.33
N LEU A 381 -19.68 6.52 3.31
CA LEU A 381 -20.67 5.44 3.26
C LEU A 381 -20.54 4.42 4.38
N SER A 382 -19.40 4.37 5.09
CA SER A 382 -19.28 3.53 6.29
C SER A 382 -20.08 4.07 7.48
N HIS A 383 -20.41 5.36 7.49
CA HIS A 383 -21.11 6.04 8.58
C HIS A 383 -22.47 6.63 8.17
N SER A 384 -22.67 6.90 6.87
CA SER A 384 -23.86 7.56 6.32
C SER A 384 -24.61 6.64 5.35
N GLU A 385 -25.95 6.80 5.25
CA GLU A 385 -26.79 6.05 4.31
C GLU A 385 -26.61 6.49 2.84
N SER A 386 -26.04 7.68 2.63
CA SER A 386 -25.70 8.21 1.31
C SER A 386 -24.49 9.15 1.44
N ALA A 387 -23.72 9.25 0.38
CA ALA A 387 -22.59 10.16 0.28
C ALA A 387 -22.57 10.82 -1.11
N ARG A 388 -22.04 12.05 -1.17
CA ARG A 388 -21.89 12.83 -2.40
C ARG A 388 -20.45 12.76 -2.89
N LEU A 389 -20.30 12.43 -4.17
CA LEU A 389 -19.03 12.59 -4.89
C LEU A 389 -19.13 13.88 -5.70
N ASP A 390 -18.17 14.78 -5.47
CA ASP A 390 -18.07 16.06 -6.17
C ASP A 390 -16.63 16.20 -6.70
N ILE A 391 -16.49 16.29 -8.02
CA ILE A 391 -15.21 16.44 -8.72
C ILE A 391 -15.31 17.67 -9.62
N PRO A 392 -15.15 18.88 -9.07
CA PRO A 392 -15.29 20.13 -9.83
C PRO A 392 -14.37 20.20 -11.06
N GLU A 393 -13.16 19.62 -10.96
CA GLU A 393 -12.16 19.60 -12.01
C GLU A 393 -12.64 18.86 -13.29
N LEU A 394 -13.64 18.02 -13.16
CA LEU A 394 -14.24 17.23 -14.24
C LEU A 394 -15.71 17.54 -14.45
N ASP A 395 -16.28 18.51 -13.75
CA ASP A 395 -17.71 18.82 -13.77
C ASP A 395 -18.55 17.52 -13.52
N ILE A 396 -18.18 16.75 -12.49
CA ILE A 396 -18.87 15.52 -12.09
C ILE A 396 -19.42 15.70 -10.68
N GLU A 397 -20.75 15.52 -10.56
CA GLU A 397 -21.43 15.44 -9.29
C GLU A 397 -22.39 14.25 -9.31
N LEU A 398 -22.31 13.40 -8.27
CA LEU A 398 -23.25 12.29 -8.10
C LEU A 398 -23.45 11.97 -6.61
N THR A 399 -24.58 11.33 -6.31
CA THR A 399 -24.85 10.80 -4.98
C THR A 399 -24.96 9.29 -5.06
N LEU A 400 -24.30 8.60 -4.14
CA LEU A 400 -24.34 7.15 -4.02
C LEU A 400 -24.96 6.78 -2.67
N THR A 401 -25.95 5.88 -2.69
CA THR A 401 -26.48 5.31 -1.44
C THR A 401 -25.67 4.11 -1.00
N ARG A 402 -25.67 3.82 0.31
CA ARG A 402 -25.03 2.62 0.86
C ARG A 402 -25.56 1.34 0.22
N ALA A 403 -26.86 1.25 -0.03
CA ALA A 403 -27.47 0.08 -0.67
C ALA A 403 -26.92 -0.16 -2.09
N GLN A 404 -26.77 0.91 -2.89
CA GLN A 404 -26.15 0.83 -4.22
C GLN A 404 -24.69 0.40 -4.12
N PHE A 405 -23.92 1.01 -3.20
CA PHE A 405 -22.54 0.66 -2.94
C PHE A 405 -22.38 -0.83 -2.55
N GLU A 406 -23.20 -1.32 -1.61
CA GLU A 406 -23.16 -2.72 -1.18
C GLU A 406 -23.52 -3.68 -2.31
N THR A 407 -24.45 -3.29 -3.19
CA THR A 407 -24.76 -4.06 -4.40
C THR A 407 -23.55 -4.14 -5.34
N MET A 408 -22.85 -3.04 -5.56
CA MET A 408 -21.65 -3.01 -6.41
C MET A 408 -20.56 -3.93 -5.88
N ILE A 409 -20.30 -3.91 -4.58
CA ILE A 409 -19.21 -4.73 -3.95
C ILE A 409 -19.61 -6.17 -3.64
N SER A 410 -20.83 -6.62 -3.99
CA SER A 410 -21.35 -7.94 -3.60
C SER A 410 -20.45 -9.11 -4.01
N SER A 411 -19.85 -9.04 -5.20
CA SER A 411 -18.89 -10.07 -5.66
C SER A 411 -17.61 -10.10 -4.86
N LEU A 412 -17.15 -8.96 -4.33
CA LEU A 412 -16.00 -8.87 -3.44
C LEU A 412 -16.34 -9.41 -2.05
N MET A 413 -17.56 -9.19 -1.58
CA MET A 413 -18.05 -9.75 -0.31
C MET A 413 -18.14 -11.28 -0.38
N ALA A 414 -18.58 -11.86 -1.50
CA ALA A 414 -18.54 -13.33 -1.67
C ALA A 414 -17.11 -13.91 -1.56
N LYS A 415 -16.11 -13.21 -2.12
CA LYS A 415 -14.70 -13.60 -1.95
C LYS A 415 -14.23 -13.49 -0.51
N PHE A 416 -14.69 -12.46 0.21
CA PHE A 416 -14.40 -12.29 1.63
C PHE A 416 -14.96 -13.45 2.47
N GLU A 417 -16.21 -13.84 2.23
CA GLU A 417 -16.83 -14.98 2.91
C GLU A 417 -16.08 -16.29 2.62
N GLN A 418 -15.72 -16.52 1.37
CA GLN A 418 -14.95 -17.70 0.98
C GLN A 418 -13.58 -17.75 1.69
N ALA A 419 -12.91 -16.61 1.81
CA ALA A 419 -11.63 -16.53 2.52
C ALA A 419 -11.76 -16.89 4.01
N ILE A 420 -12.87 -16.53 4.67
CA ILE A 420 -13.15 -16.96 6.04
C ILE A 420 -13.29 -18.49 6.10
N ASP A 421 -14.08 -19.09 5.19
CA ASP A 421 -14.28 -20.54 5.16
C ASP A 421 -12.97 -21.29 4.92
N ASP A 422 -12.16 -20.83 3.99
CA ASP A 422 -10.84 -21.39 3.70
C ASP A 422 -9.90 -21.31 4.91
N THR A 423 -9.95 -20.20 5.66
CA THR A 423 -9.15 -20.01 6.87
C THR A 423 -9.54 -20.98 7.98
N LEU A 424 -10.84 -21.11 8.26
CA LEU A 424 -11.35 -22.05 9.26
C LEU A 424 -11.04 -23.50 8.88
N THR A 425 -11.16 -23.83 7.60
CA THR A 425 -10.81 -25.16 7.07
C THR A 425 -9.32 -25.48 7.26
N ARG A 426 -8.43 -24.54 6.97
CA ARG A 426 -6.98 -24.68 7.19
C ARG A 426 -6.64 -24.83 8.68
N ALA A 427 -7.35 -24.14 9.55
CA ALA A 427 -7.20 -24.25 10.98
C ALA A 427 -7.81 -25.54 11.58
N ALA A 428 -8.57 -26.30 10.78
CA ALA A 428 -9.34 -27.49 11.19
C ALA A 428 -10.28 -27.19 12.37
N ILE A 429 -10.94 -26.01 12.38
CA ILE A 429 -11.88 -25.57 13.43
C ILE A 429 -13.20 -25.11 12.81
N LYS A 430 -14.23 -24.99 13.65
CA LYS A 430 -15.53 -24.44 13.27
C LYS A 430 -15.66 -23.00 13.72
N SER A 431 -16.59 -22.25 13.12
CA SER A 431 -16.93 -20.87 13.54
C SER A 431 -17.33 -20.80 15.03
N SER A 432 -17.94 -21.87 15.59
CA SER A 432 -18.29 -21.97 17.00
C SER A 432 -17.09 -21.92 17.94
N ASP A 433 -15.93 -22.39 17.48
CA ASP A 433 -14.71 -22.55 18.28
C ASP A 433 -13.94 -21.21 18.39
N ILE A 434 -14.23 -20.25 17.51
CA ILE A 434 -13.74 -18.88 17.63
C ILE A 434 -14.46 -18.19 18.78
N GLU A 435 -13.72 -17.64 19.72
CA GLU A 435 -14.23 -16.93 20.89
C GLU A 435 -14.23 -15.41 20.71
N LEU A 436 -13.32 -14.90 19.89
CA LEU A 436 -13.19 -13.47 19.62
C LEU A 436 -12.75 -13.25 18.15
N VAL A 437 -13.36 -12.28 17.47
CA VAL A 437 -12.97 -11.81 16.14
C VAL A 437 -12.52 -10.37 16.26
N ILE A 438 -11.25 -10.11 15.98
CA ILE A 438 -10.67 -8.77 15.98
C ILE A 438 -10.59 -8.31 14.53
N ARG A 439 -11.35 -7.27 14.17
CA ARG A 439 -11.28 -6.67 12.83
C ARG A 439 -10.43 -5.39 12.84
N THR A 440 -9.47 -5.35 11.94
CA THR A 440 -8.56 -4.22 11.70
C THR A 440 -8.49 -3.90 10.21
N GLY A 441 -7.73 -2.86 9.84
CA GLY A 441 -7.64 -2.39 8.46
C GLY A 441 -8.82 -1.50 8.05
N GLY A 442 -8.56 -0.47 7.24
CA GLY A 442 -9.56 0.54 6.88
C GLY A 442 -10.79 -0.02 6.16
N SER A 443 -10.65 -1.09 5.37
CA SER A 443 -11.78 -1.72 4.66
C SER A 443 -12.67 -2.55 5.60
N SER A 444 -12.20 -2.91 6.80
CA SER A 444 -13.02 -3.59 7.80
C SER A 444 -14.14 -2.72 8.38
N LEU A 445 -14.07 -1.39 8.18
CA LEU A 445 -15.09 -0.43 8.62
C LEU A 445 -16.35 -0.46 7.75
N ILE A 446 -16.30 -1.07 6.56
CA ILE A 446 -17.43 -1.17 5.65
C ILE A 446 -18.57 -1.97 6.32
N PRO A 447 -19.83 -1.43 6.39
CA PRO A 447 -20.92 -2.09 7.08
C PRO A 447 -21.22 -3.52 6.60
N ALA A 448 -21.08 -3.79 5.29
CA ALA A 448 -21.23 -5.13 4.75
C ALA A 448 -20.22 -6.13 5.33
N VAL A 449 -18.95 -5.71 5.53
CA VAL A 449 -17.90 -6.54 6.14
C VAL A 449 -18.27 -6.87 7.60
N LYS A 450 -18.68 -5.84 8.36
CA LYS A 450 -19.15 -6.01 9.73
C LYS A 450 -20.32 -7.00 9.81
N ARG A 451 -21.31 -6.84 8.95
CA ARG A 451 -22.50 -7.70 8.89
C ARG A 451 -22.13 -9.17 8.65
N VAL A 452 -21.30 -9.46 7.64
CA VAL A 452 -20.83 -10.82 7.34
C VAL A 452 -20.12 -11.45 8.56
N LEU A 453 -19.29 -10.69 9.26
CA LEU A 453 -18.61 -11.18 10.46
C LEU A 453 -19.59 -11.42 11.62
N GLU A 454 -20.53 -10.51 11.87
CA GLU A 454 -21.50 -10.64 12.94
C GLU A 454 -22.50 -11.79 12.70
N GLU A 455 -22.89 -12.06 11.45
CA GLU A 455 -23.74 -13.21 11.09
C GLU A 455 -23.02 -14.55 11.32
N ARG A 456 -21.69 -14.61 11.05
CA ARG A 456 -20.89 -15.83 11.25
C ARG A 456 -20.42 -16.03 12.68
N PHE A 457 -20.18 -14.96 13.41
CA PHE A 457 -19.61 -14.96 14.76
C PHE A 457 -20.45 -14.05 15.70
N PRO A 458 -21.70 -14.40 15.98
CA PRO A 458 -22.62 -13.53 16.73
C PRO A 458 -22.04 -13.14 18.10
N SER A 459 -22.05 -11.84 18.41
CA SER A 459 -21.58 -11.26 19.68
C SER A 459 -20.09 -11.46 19.97
N LYS A 460 -19.27 -11.85 18.99
CA LYS A 460 -17.84 -12.10 19.16
C LYS A 460 -16.96 -11.10 18.39
N VAL A 461 -17.57 -10.25 17.57
CA VAL A 461 -16.84 -9.31 16.69
C VAL A 461 -16.57 -8.01 17.41
N VAL A 462 -15.30 -7.63 17.45
CA VAL A 462 -14.85 -6.35 18.00
C VAL A 462 -14.08 -5.56 16.95
N GLU A 463 -14.22 -4.25 17.04
CA GLU A 463 -13.38 -3.32 16.28
C GLU A 463 -12.17 -2.95 17.12
N HIS A 464 -10.99 -3.02 16.52
CA HIS A 464 -9.78 -2.49 17.11
C HIS A 464 -9.17 -1.49 16.15
N ASP A 465 -8.44 -0.49 16.65
CA ASP A 465 -7.94 0.63 15.82
C ASP A 465 -7.44 0.13 14.45
N PRO A 466 -8.10 0.52 13.36
CA PRO A 466 -7.88 -0.11 12.05
C PRO A 466 -6.53 0.24 11.42
N PHE A 467 -5.81 1.22 11.97
CA PHE A 467 -4.61 1.75 11.34
C PHE A 467 -3.36 1.67 12.23
N THR A 468 -3.50 1.57 13.54
CA THR A 468 -2.37 1.70 14.47
C THR A 468 -2.27 0.57 15.50
N SER A 469 -3.24 -0.36 15.50
CA SER A 469 -3.27 -1.49 16.44
C SER A 469 -2.03 -2.39 16.35
N VAL A 470 -1.51 -2.62 15.14
CA VAL A 470 -0.30 -3.42 14.92
C VAL A 470 0.90 -2.72 15.54
N ALA A 471 1.13 -1.44 15.22
CA ALA A 471 2.26 -0.68 15.78
C ALA A 471 2.18 -0.61 17.33
N ALA A 472 0.97 -0.43 17.89
CA ALA A 472 0.73 -0.46 19.32
C ALA A 472 1.11 -1.82 19.94
N GLY A 473 0.68 -2.91 19.34
CA GLY A 473 1.01 -4.26 19.80
C GLY A 473 2.49 -4.60 19.71
N LEU A 474 3.17 -4.12 18.67
CA LEU A 474 4.62 -4.26 18.51
C LEU A 474 5.38 -3.53 19.63
N ALA A 475 4.96 -2.31 19.98
CA ALA A 475 5.56 -1.56 21.09
C ALA A 475 5.36 -2.28 22.44
N ILE A 476 4.17 -2.84 22.67
CA ILE A 476 3.86 -3.63 23.86
C ILE A 476 4.71 -4.91 23.88
N ALA A 477 4.80 -5.65 22.76
CA ALA A 477 5.56 -6.90 22.65
C ALA A 477 7.03 -6.69 22.98
N GLU A 478 7.64 -5.61 22.46
CA GLU A 478 9.03 -5.28 22.76
C GLU A 478 9.25 -4.95 24.24
N TYR A 479 8.36 -4.13 24.83
CA TYR A 479 8.48 -3.77 26.23
C TYR A 479 8.35 -4.97 27.15
N LEU A 480 7.43 -5.89 26.85
CA LEU A 480 7.21 -7.10 27.64
C LEU A 480 8.25 -8.20 27.39
N GLY A 481 9.07 -8.09 26.34
CA GLY A 481 10.03 -9.11 25.91
C GLY A 481 9.37 -10.33 25.27
N ALA A 482 8.18 -10.16 24.69
CA ALA A 482 7.45 -11.21 23.96
C ALA A 482 7.89 -11.30 22.48
N SER A 483 8.65 -10.33 22.00
CA SER A 483 9.22 -10.31 20.65
C SER A 483 10.50 -11.16 20.56
N HIS A 484 10.81 -11.64 19.35
CA HIS A 484 11.94 -12.52 19.08
C HIS A 484 13.05 -11.83 18.31
N THR A 485 14.28 -12.34 18.39
CA THR A 485 15.36 -11.91 17.49
C THR A 485 15.19 -12.52 16.10
N GLU A 486 15.86 -11.95 15.06
CA GLU A 486 15.78 -12.44 13.67
C GLU A 486 16.03 -13.96 13.55
N SER A 487 16.93 -14.52 14.36
CA SER A 487 17.23 -15.96 14.36
C SER A 487 16.12 -16.84 14.92
N GLN A 488 15.10 -16.26 15.56
CA GLN A 488 13.96 -16.95 16.18
C GLN A 488 12.64 -16.69 15.44
N ALA A 489 12.60 -15.65 14.56
CA ALA A 489 11.49 -15.31 13.70
C ALA A 489 11.61 -16.02 12.33
#